data_d0ebe37971501b65ff8fe3a92a93ba79
#
_entry.id   d0ebe37971501b65ff8fe3a92a93ba79
#
_cell.length_a   1.000
_cell.length_b   1.000
_cell.length_c   1.000
_cell.angle_alpha   90.00
_cell.angle_beta   90.00
_cell.angle_gamma   90.00
#
_symmetry.space_group_name_H-M   'P 1'
#
loop_
_entity.id
_entity.type
_entity.pdbx_description
1 polymer ?
#
loop_
_entity_poly.entity_id
_entity_poly.type
_entity_poly.pdbx_seq_one_letter_code
_entity_poly.pdbx_strand_id
1 'polypeptide(L)'
;PFTGTNALKAAVEYCLSAVSSGENCCSSGGANCGPAGSANMQDWDVSAITDMSGLFQNKGSFNVDISGWDTGAVTDMSSMFYSAYSFNQDIGDWDTGAVTTTSSMFYYAYSFNQDIGNWDTGAVTDMSSMFSEAYNFDQDIGDWDTGAVTDMSSMFTYANSFNQDIGDWDVRGVTSFNSMFANAGSFDGDLTTWDMSQFGVCPSDQTYTGSRYDGETGQWDYEVELCSTYFSMNSMFSGATNFSKDITGWNIGEVAVSDMMYESPFYGMFTDATAWTSKYTNCGYDTSFDPGTCTGDMYADSTDLNAGPPRAWERQDCDASAAPENGDVGDCTAFLERGAE
;
A
#
# COMPACT_ATOMS: atom_id res chain seq x y z
N PRO A 1 -21.78 -6.76 28.15
CA PRO A 1 -20.86 -7.06 27.05
C PRO A 1 -21.61 -7.47 25.78
N PHE A 2 -21.09 -7.09 24.65
CA PHE A 2 -21.50 -7.67 23.37
C PHE A 2 -20.85 -9.05 23.22
N THR A 3 -21.63 -10.04 22.80
CA THR A 3 -21.17 -11.43 22.65
C THR A 3 -20.99 -11.85 21.18
N GLY A 4 -21.12 -10.91 20.25
CA GLY A 4 -20.93 -11.17 18.83
C GLY A 4 -21.12 -9.93 17.96
N THR A 5 -20.41 -9.91 16.85
CA THR A 5 -20.34 -8.84 15.88
C THR A 5 -21.71 -8.34 15.40
N ASN A 6 -22.65 -9.23 15.12
CA ASN A 6 -23.97 -8.84 14.62
C ASN A 6 -24.76 -8.00 15.65
N ALA A 7 -24.62 -8.30 16.95
CA ALA A 7 -25.29 -7.53 17.99
C ALA A 7 -24.65 -6.13 18.11
N LEU A 8 -23.32 -6.04 18.01
CA LEU A 8 -22.60 -4.78 18.01
C LEU A 8 -22.97 -3.94 16.78
N LYS A 9 -22.91 -4.51 15.57
CA LYS A 9 -23.30 -3.83 14.31
C LYS A 9 -24.73 -3.29 14.37
N ALA A 10 -25.68 -4.09 14.90
CA ALA A 10 -27.07 -3.65 15.06
C ALA A 10 -27.19 -2.48 16.06
N ALA A 11 -26.48 -2.52 17.19
CA ALA A 11 -26.49 -1.43 18.16
C ALA A 11 -25.90 -0.14 17.59
N VAL A 12 -24.78 -0.21 16.87
CA VAL A 12 -24.17 0.92 16.14
C VAL A 12 -25.17 1.50 15.14
N GLU A 13 -25.84 0.66 14.36
CA GLU A 13 -26.80 1.08 13.34
C GLU A 13 -28.00 1.81 13.96
N TYR A 14 -28.58 1.28 15.03
CA TYR A 14 -29.67 1.95 15.77
C TYR A 14 -29.21 3.27 16.40
N CYS A 15 -28.02 3.28 16.99
CA CYS A 15 -27.45 4.49 17.58
C CYS A 15 -27.28 5.58 16.52
N LEU A 16 -26.57 5.29 15.43
CA LEU A 16 -26.24 6.27 14.41
C LEU A 16 -27.43 6.68 13.53
N SER A 17 -28.48 5.84 13.47
CA SER A 17 -29.77 6.24 12.87
C SER A 17 -30.53 7.24 13.70
N ALA A 18 -30.42 7.18 15.04
CA ALA A 18 -31.05 8.12 15.94
C ALA A 18 -30.23 9.42 16.08
N VAL A 19 -28.91 9.31 16.16
CA VAL A 19 -27.98 10.43 16.29
C VAL A 19 -26.76 10.15 15.40
N SER A 20 -26.65 10.80 14.26
CA SER A 20 -25.66 10.49 13.23
C SER A 20 -24.20 10.68 13.67
N SER A 21 -23.95 11.54 14.67
CA SER A 21 -22.63 11.68 15.30
C SER A 21 -22.31 10.50 16.26
N GLY A 22 -23.33 9.83 16.80
CA GLY A 22 -23.24 8.79 17.82
C GLY A 22 -23.27 9.30 19.26
N GLU A 23 -23.20 10.61 19.48
CA GLU A 23 -23.17 11.18 20.82
C GLU A 23 -24.47 10.93 21.59
N ASN A 24 -24.35 10.34 22.78
CA ASN A 24 -25.47 10.12 23.71
C ASN A 24 -26.68 9.43 23.05
N CYS A 25 -26.50 8.69 21.97
CA CYS A 25 -27.59 8.09 21.20
C CYS A 25 -28.44 7.10 22.00
N CYS A 26 -27.83 6.32 22.90
CA CYS A 26 -28.54 5.33 23.70
C CYS A 26 -29.15 5.95 24.99
N SER A 27 -28.51 6.97 25.53
CA SER A 27 -28.96 7.59 26.80
C SER A 27 -30.06 8.63 26.62
N SER A 28 -29.87 9.60 25.71
CA SER A 28 -30.80 10.70 25.46
C SER A 28 -31.36 10.70 24.01
N GLY A 29 -30.70 10.06 23.09
CA GLY A 29 -31.13 9.95 21.67
C GLY A 29 -32.25 8.93 21.46
N GLY A 30 -32.57 8.09 22.44
CA GLY A 30 -33.66 7.13 22.41
C GLY A 30 -33.42 5.91 21.51
N ALA A 31 -32.17 5.64 21.13
CA ALA A 31 -31.82 4.46 20.34
C ALA A 31 -31.93 3.16 21.17
N ASN A 32 -32.29 2.08 20.49
CA ASN A 32 -32.21 0.74 21.08
C ASN A 32 -30.80 0.16 20.86
N CYS A 33 -29.94 0.35 21.87
CA CYS A 33 -28.56 -0.10 21.77
C CYS A 33 -28.33 -1.55 22.25
N GLY A 34 -29.40 -2.37 22.23
CA GLY A 34 -29.32 -3.80 22.55
C GLY A 34 -28.66 -4.09 23.89
N PRO A 35 -27.61 -4.94 23.93
CA PRO A 35 -26.92 -5.31 25.18
C PRO A 35 -26.32 -4.14 25.94
N ALA A 36 -26.03 -3.02 25.31
CA ALA A 36 -25.51 -1.81 25.96
C ALA A 36 -26.57 -1.06 26.77
N GLY A 37 -27.86 -1.31 26.50
CA GLY A 37 -28.95 -0.60 27.19
C GLY A 37 -28.90 0.89 26.90
N SER A 38 -28.75 1.70 27.97
CA SER A 38 -28.61 3.16 27.89
C SER A 38 -27.15 3.65 28.02
N ALA A 39 -26.17 2.77 28.04
CA ALA A 39 -24.77 3.15 28.08
C ALA A 39 -24.37 3.89 26.79
N ASN A 40 -23.60 4.95 26.92
CA ASN A 40 -23.06 5.64 25.74
C ASN A 40 -22.03 4.77 25.02
N MET A 41 -21.81 5.02 23.72
CA MET A 41 -20.97 4.17 22.86
C MET A 41 -19.55 4.01 23.42
N GLN A 42 -18.98 5.06 23.99
CA GLN A 42 -17.66 5.03 24.63
C GLN A 42 -17.55 4.02 25.79
N ASP A 43 -18.68 3.72 26.47
CA ASP A 43 -18.75 2.83 27.63
C ASP A 43 -19.15 1.38 27.22
N TRP A 44 -19.21 1.07 25.94
CA TRP A 44 -19.62 -0.25 25.51
C TRP A 44 -18.52 -1.30 25.75
N ASP A 45 -18.93 -2.42 26.35
CA ASP A 45 -18.02 -3.56 26.53
C ASP A 45 -17.99 -4.39 25.24
N VAL A 46 -16.89 -4.26 24.49
CA VAL A 46 -16.62 -4.92 23.22
C VAL A 46 -15.53 -6.00 23.32
N SER A 47 -15.04 -6.29 24.53
CA SER A 47 -13.90 -7.17 24.82
C SER A 47 -14.00 -8.60 24.24
N ALA A 48 -15.21 -9.06 23.90
CA ALA A 48 -15.43 -10.38 23.29
C ALA A 48 -15.65 -10.33 21.77
N ILE A 49 -15.46 -9.16 21.16
CA ILE A 49 -15.64 -8.98 19.72
C ILE A 49 -14.34 -9.31 18.99
N THR A 50 -14.42 -10.18 18.00
CA THR A 50 -13.28 -10.59 17.19
C THR A 50 -13.29 -10.01 15.78
N ASP A 51 -14.45 -9.54 15.30
CA ASP A 51 -14.64 -8.96 13.98
C ASP A 51 -15.35 -7.60 14.10
N MET A 52 -14.62 -6.53 13.76
CA MET A 52 -15.13 -5.16 13.68
C MET A 52 -15.19 -4.65 12.24
N SER A 53 -15.11 -5.55 11.25
CA SER A 53 -15.12 -5.18 9.84
C SER A 53 -16.35 -4.34 9.48
N GLY A 54 -16.13 -3.20 8.81
CA GLY A 54 -17.17 -2.29 8.36
C GLY A 54 -18.08 -1.69 9.45
N LEU A 55 -17.68 -1.72 10.73
CA LEU A 55 -18.55 -1.34 11.86
C LEU A 55 -19.11 0.09 11.73
N PHE A 56 -18.29 1.03 11.26
CA PHE A 56 -18.68 2.43 11.02
C PHE A 56 -18.65 2.79 9.52
N GLN A 57 -18.72 1.79 8.64
CA GLN A 57 -18.69 2.01 7.20
C GLN A 57 -19.83 2.94 6.75
N ASN A 58 -19.47 3.97 5.95
CA ASN A 58 -20.37 5.01 5.44
C ASN A 58 -21.05 5.86 6.53
N LYS A 59 -20.48 5.93 7.72
CA LYS A 59 -20.98 6.78 8.80
C LYS A 59 -20.25 8.13 8.80
N GLY A 60 -20.48 8.93 7.75
CA GLY A 60 -19.71 10.15 7.46
C GLY A 60 -19.66 11.21 8.56
N SER A 61 -20.63 11.23 9.49
CA SER A 61 -20.67 12.18 10.61
C SER A 61 -20.20 11.56 11.93
N PHE A 62 -19.84 10.28 11.94
CA PHE A 62 -19.39 9.58 13.14
C PHE A 62 -18.07 10.15 13.64
N ASN A 63 -18.02 10.55 14.92
CA ASN A 63 -16.80 11.05 15.56
C ASN A 63 -16.90 10.93 17.09
N VAL A 64 -17.47 9.84 17.61
CA VAL A 64 -17.52 9.58 19.06
C VAL A 64 -16.19 9.04 19.53
N ASP A 65 -15.79 9.46 20.74
CA ASP A 65 -14.66 8.88 21.44
C ASP A 65 -14.93 7.40 21.77
N ILE A 66 -14.11 6.53 21.24
CA ILE A 66 -14.10 5.08 21.44
C ILE A 66 -12.70 4.59 21.85
N SER A 67 -11.86 5.50 22.34
CA SER A 67 -10.49 5.20 22.79
C SER A 67 -10.45 4.13 23.88
N GLY A 68 -11.49 4.09 24.73
CA GLY A 68 -11.60 3.13 25.82
C GLY A 68 -12.07 1.72 25.43
N TRP A 69 -12.28 1.42 24.16
CA TRP A 69 -12.68 0.09 23.74
C TRP A 69 -11.55 -0.93 23.90
N ASP A 70 -11.86 -2.08 24.51
CA ASP A 70 -10.97 -3.22 24.60
C ASP A 70 -10.99 -3.99 23.28
N THR A 71 -9.94 -3.84 22.49
CA THR A 71 -9.80 -4.40 21.14
C THR A 71 -8.91 -5.63 21.06
N GLY A 72 -8.37 -6.10 22.20
CA GLY A 72 -7.35 -7.17 22.23
C GLY A 72 -7.79 -8.53 21.65
N ALA A 73 -9.11 -8.76 21.45
CA ALA A 73 -9.62 -9.96 20.80
C ALA A 73 -9.89 -9.78 19.30
N VAL A 74 -9.77 -8.55 18.77
CA VAL A 74 -10.16 -8.24 17.39
C VAL A 74 -9.09 -8.76 16.41
N THR A 75 -9.55 -9.51 15.41
CA THR A 75 -8.69 -10.05 14.34
C THR A 75 -8.94 -9.41 12.99
N ASP A 76 -10.12 -8.78 12.79
CA ASP A 76 -10.51 -8.16 11.53
C ASP A 76 -11.02 -6.73 11.77
N MET A 77 -10.29 -5.74 11.26
CA MET A 77 -10.65 -4.33 11.26
C MET A 77 -10.89 -3.77 9.84
N SER A 78 -11.04 -4.65 8.84
CA SER A 78 -11.21 -4.24 7.46
C SER A 78 -12.41 -3.29 7.28
N SER A 79 -12.21 -2.21 6.54
CA SER A 79 -13.25 -1.20 6.25
C SER A 79 -13.93 -0.57 7.47
N MET A 80 -13.38 -0.69 8.70
CA MET A 80 -14.05 -0.28 9.94
C MET A 80 -14.53 1.18 9.89
N PHE A 81 -13.72 2.08 9.34
CA PHE A 81 -14.01 3.51 9.18
C PHE A 81 -14.11 3.94 7.72
N TYR A 82 -14.38 3.00 6.81
CA TYR A 82 -14.55 3.29 5.39
C TYR A 82 -15.61 4.38 5.18
N SER A 83 -15.25 5.52 4.53
CA SER A 83 -16.11 6.69 4.34
C SER A 83 -16.68 7.30 5.65
N ALA A 84 -15.98 7.12 6.76
CA ALA A 84 -16.25 7.85 8.00
C ALA A 84 -15.56 9.22 7.95
N TYR A 85 -16.05 10.13 7.10
CA TYR A 85 -15.39 11.38 6.70
C TYR A 85 -14.96 12.29 7.85
N SER A 86 -15.71 12.27 8.97
CA SER A 86 -15.46 13.13 10.13
C SER A 86 -14.67 12.45 11.24
N PHE A 87 -14.43 11.14 11.13
CA PHE A 87 -13.78 10.39 12.21
C PHE A 87 -12.34 10.86 12.40
N ASN A 88 -12.01 11.29 13.62
CA ASN A 88 -10.67 11.73 14.02
C ASN A 88 -10.48 11.62 15.54
N GLN A 89 -10.95 10.51 16.15
CA GLN A 89 -10.75 10.26 17.57
C GLN A 89 -9.46 9.48 17.80
N ASP A 90 -8.86 9.71 18.97
CA ASP A 90 -7.66 9.01 19.42
C ASP A 90 -7.95 7.52 19.63
N ILE A 91 -7.24 6.68 18.91
CA ILE A 91 -7.31 5.23 18.97
C ILE A 91 -5.90 4.60 19.05
N GLY A 92 -4.90 5.42 19.40
CA GLY A 92 -3.49 5.01 19.48
C GLY A 92 -3.23 3.94 20.55
N ASP A 93 -4.04 3.91 21.59
CA ASP A 93 -3.92 2.94 22.70
C ASP A 93 -4.67 1.61 22.44
N TRP A 94 -5.27 1.41 21.27
CA TRP A 94 -5.91 0.13 20.94
C TRP A 94 -4.90 -1.01 20.89
N ASP A 95 -5.26 -2.15 21.50
CA ASP A 95 -4.50 -3.40 21.35
C ASP A 95 -4.81 -4.00 19.97
N THR A 96 -3.82 -4.00 19.08
CA THR A 96 -3.93 -4.47 17.69
C THR A 96 -3.15 -5.76 17.44
N GLY A 97 -2.51 -6.33 18.48
CA GLY A 97 -1.61 -7.48 18.30
C GLY A 97 -2.25 -8.75 17.72
N ALA A 98 -3.60 -8.87 17.76
CA ALA A 98 -4.31 -9.99 17.15
C ALA A 98 -4.84 -9.69 15.73
N VAL A 99 -4.73 -8.44 15.25
CA VAL A 99 -5.33 -8.01 13.97
C VAL A 99 -4.53 -8.57 12.80
N THR A 100 -5.23 -9.23 11.88
CA THR A 100 -4.64 -9.84 10.69
C THR A 100 -4.93 -9.08 9.40
N THR A 101 -5.93 -8.19 9.39
CA THR A 101 -6.25 -7.34 8.24
C THR A 101 -6.78 -5.97 8.68
N THR A 102 -6.24 -4.94 8.03
CA THR A 102 -6.66 -3.53 8.14
C THR A 102 -7.10 -2.98 6.78
N SER A 103 -7.37 -3.88 5.82
CA SER A 103 -7.71 -3.51 4.44
C SER A 103 -8.83 -2.46 4.40
N SER A 104 -8.59 -1.34 3.71
CA SER A 104 -9.55 -0.23 3.55
C SER A 104 -10.04 0.40 4.87
N MET A 105 -9.34 0.21 6.00
CA MET A 105 -9.84 0.63 7.33
C MET A 105 -10.20 2.11 7.39
N PHE A 106 -9.39 2.99 6.80
CA PHE A 106 -9.59 4.44 6.75
C PHE A 106 -9.81 4.97 5.33
N TYR A 107 -10.26 4.11 4.42
CA TYR A 107 -10.56 4.52 3.05
C TYR A 107 -11.61 5.64 3.05
N TYR A 108 -11.31 6.80 2.41
CA TYR A 108 -12.13 8.03 2.47
C TYR A 108 -12.32 8.62 3.88
N ALA A 109 -11.55 8.26 4.89
CA ALA A 109 -11.60 8.90 6.20
C ALA A 109 -10.84 10.25 6.15
N TYR A 110 -11.41 11.23 5.48
CA TYR A 110 -10.76 12.50 5.12
C TYR A 110 -10.14 13.26 6.28
N SER A 111 -10.77 13.18 7.47
CA SER A 111 -10.33 13.92 8.66
C SER A 111 -9.33 13.17 9.52
N PHE A 112 -9.18 11.86 9.30
CA PHE A 112 -8.37 11.02 10.19
C PHE A 112 -6.90 11.40 10.12
N ASN A 113 -6.34 11.77 11.28
CA ASN A 113 -4.91 12.10 11.45
C ASN A 113 -4.46 11.93 12.90
N GLN A 114 -4.85 10.81 13.56
CA GLN A 114 -4.43 10.50 14.92
C GLN A 114 -3.19 9.62 14.92
N ASP A 115 -2.39 9.75 15.97
CA ASP A 115 -1.19 8.96 16.20
C ASP A 115 -1.56 7.49 16.44
N ILE A 116 -1.08 6.62 15.56
CA ILE A 116 -1.25 5.17 15.59
C ILE A 116 0.11 4.46 15.42
N GLY A 117 1.21 5.18 15.63
CA GLY A 117 2.56 4.65 15.50
C GLY A 117 2.85 3.49 16.45
N ASN A 118 2.17 3.44 17.61
CA ASN A 118 2.34 2.38 18.61
C ASN A 118 1.56 1.09 18.33
N TRP A 119 0.78 1.01 17.23
CA TRP A 119 0.03 -0.20 16.92
C TRP A 119 0.97 -1.39 16.67
N ASP A 120 0.65 -2.54 17.26
CA ASP A 120 1.30 -3.80 16.93
C ASP A 120 0.73 -4.32 15.62
N THR A 121 1.54 -4.29 14.57
CA THR A 121 1.15 -4.68 13.20
C THR A 121 1.76 -6.01 12.76
N GLY A 122 2.52 -6.68 13.64
CA GLY A 122 3.29 -7.88 13.30
C GLY A 122 2.45 -9.08 12.81
N ALA A 123 1.13 -9.10 13.08
CA ALA A 123 0.23 -10.15 12.57
C ALA A 123 -0.53 -9.74 11.29
N VAL A 124 -0.42 -8.48 10.85
CA VAL A 124 -1.19 -7.97 9.71
C VAL A 124 -0.60 -8.49 8.40
N THR A 125 -1.44 -9.09 7.57
CA THR A 125 -1.06 -9.63 6.26
C THR A 125 -1.59 -8.81 5.09
N ASP A 126 -2.64 -8.01 5.29
CA ASP A 126 -3.29 -7.20 4.27
C ASP A 126 -3.53 -5.76 4.78
N MET A 127 -2.82 -4.81 4.18
CA MET A 127 -2.94 -3.37 4.41
C MET A 127 -3.48 -2.63 3.17
N SER A 128 -4.05 -3.36 2.21
CA SER A 128 -4.52 -2.79 0.95
C SER A 128 -5.53 -1.65 1.18
N SER A 129 -5.33 -0.53 0.50
CA SER A 129 -6.19 0.66 0.55
C SER A 129 -6.40 1.27 1.94
N MET A 130 -5.60 0.93 2.96
CA MET A 130 -5.85 1.32 4.36
C MET A 130 -6.06 2.82 4.54
N PHE A 131 -5.27 3.66 3.89
CA PHE A 131 -5.35 5.13 3.93
C PHE A 131 -5.67 5.75 2.57
N SER A 132 -6.24 4.97 1.65
CA SER A 132 -6.62 5.50 0.35
C SER A 132 -7.63 6.64 0.52
N GLU A 133 -7.31 7.80 -0.09
CA GLU A 133 -8.09 9.05 0.05
C GLU A 133 -8.25 9.57 1.50
N ALA A 134 -7.41 9.14 2.44
CA ALA A 134 -7.30 9.76 3.76
C ALA A 134 -6.45 11.05 3.64
N TYR A 135 -7.04 12.10 3.10
CA TYR A 135 -6.34 13.31 2.64
C TYR A 135 -5.49 14.01 3.69
N ASN A 136 -5.86 13.91 4.97
CA ASN A 136 -5.17 14.60 6.06
C ASN A 136 -4.17 13.70 6.81
N PHE A 137 -4.14 12.39 6.52
CA PHE A 137 -3.30 11.46 7.25
C PHE A 137 -1.81 11.73 6.96
N ASP A 138 -1.05 12.01 8.02
CA ASP A 138 0.40 12.28 7.97
C ASP A 138 1.05 11.95 9.33
N GLN A 139 0.72 10.80 9.94
CA GLN A 139 1.31 10.36 11.19
C GLN A 139 2.48 9.41 10.97
N ASP A 140 3.44 9.46 11.89
CA ASP A 140 4.60 8.58 11.87
C ASP A 140 4.18 7.12 12.12
N ILE A 141 4.46 6.27 11.15
CA ILE A 141 4.19 4.85 11.15
C ILE A 141 5.44 4.04 10.73
N GLY A 142 6.62 4.69 10.81
CA GLY A 142 7.89 4.08 10.41
C GLY A 142 8.25 2.84 11.23
N ASP A 143 7.86 2.80 12.51
CA ASP A 143 8.14 1.70 13.43
C ASP A 143 7.20 0.48 13.27
N TRP A 144 6.24 0.49 12.33
CA TRP A 144 5.36 -0.65 12.11
C TRP A 144 6.11 -1.90 11.64
N ASP A 145 5.82 -3.05 12.26
CA ASP A 145 6.29 -4.34 11.77
C ASP A 145 5.45 -4.77 10.55
N THR A 146 6.07 -4.75 9.37
CA THR A 146 5.43 -5.10 8.10
C THR A 146 5.88 -6.45 7.55
N GLY A 147 6.67 -7.21 8.33
CA GLY A 147 7.27 -8.47 7.87
C GLY A 147 6.28 -9.57 7.45
N ALA A 148 5.02 -9.52 7.92
CA ALA A 148 3.96 -10.45 7.52
C ALA A 148 3.10 -9.95 6.35
N VAL A 149 3.24 -8.68 5.94
CA VAL A 149 2.35 -8.06 4.94
C VAL A 149 2.66 -8.60 3.54
N THR A 150 1.60 -8.96 2.83
CA THR A 150 1.67 -9.46 1.46
C THR A 150 1.01 -8.54 0.44
N ASP A 151 0.09 -7.68 0.86
CA ASP A 151 -0.61 -6.72 -0.01
C ASP A 151 -0.62 -5.31 0.60
N MET A 152 0.01 -4.36 -0.12
CA MET A 152 0.03 -2.92 0.17
C MET A 152 -0.60 -2.11 -0.97
N SER A 153 -1.38 -2.77 -1.84
CA SER A 153 -1.99 -2.10 -2.98
C SER A 153 -2.86 -0.92 -2.56
N SER A 154 -2.71 0.20 -3.24
CA SER A 154 -3.46 1.44 -3.04
C SER A 154 -3.40 2.02 -1.62
N MET A 155 -2.46 1.58 -0.76
CA MET A 155 -2.45 1.93 0.68
C MET A 155 -2.51 3.44 0.93
N PHE A 156 -1.82 4.24 0.13
CA PHE A 156 -1.76 5.71 0.23
C PHE A 156 -2.26 6.42 -1.03
N THR A 157 -3.05 5.74 -1.87
CA THR A 157 -3.63 6.36 -3.06
C THR A 157 -4.39 7.62 -2.67
N TYR A 158 -4.05 8.79 -3.27
CA TYR A 158 -4.61 10.11 -2.93
C TYR A 158 -4.46 10.53 -1.45
N ALA A 159 -3.58 9.93 -0.67
CA ALA A 159 -3.22 10.42 0.67
C ALA A 159 -2.35 11.67 0.53
N ASN A 160 -2.98 12.80 0.22
CA ASN A 160 -2.30 13.99 -0.28
C ASN A 160 -1.34 14.64 0.73
N SER A 161 -1.53 14.42 2.03
CA SER A 161 -0.65 14.97 3.08
C SER A 161 0.47 14.03 3.48
N PHE A 162 0.32 12.73 3.21
CA PHE A 162 1.24 11.71 3.71
C PHE A 162 2.66 11.91 3.18
N ASN A 163 3.62 12.09 4.10
CA ASN A 163 5.04 12.26 3.78
C ASN A 163 5.95 11.77 4.92
N GLN A 164 5.68 10.60 5.48
CA GLN A 164 6.49 10.03 6.55
C GLN A 164 7.58 9.10 6.03
N ASP A 165 8.61 8.90 6.83
CA ASP A 165 9.69 7.95 6.55
C ASP A 165 9.21 6.53 6.88
N ILE A 166 9.23 5.66 5.90
CA ILE A 166 8.84 4.25 5.96
C ILE A 166 9.96 3.34 5.40
N GLY A 167 11.19 3.85 5.36
CA GLY A 167 12.35 3.14 4.83
C GLY A 167 12.70 1.87 5.60
N ASP A 168 12.34 1.80 6.89
CA ASP A 168 12.62 0.63 7.73
C ASP A 168 11.60 -0.51 7.59
N TRP A 169 10.55 -0.34 6.77
CA TRP A 169 9.57 -1.39 6.55
C TRP A 169 10.17 -2.63 5.87
N ASP A 170 9.86 -3.80 6.39
CA ASP A 170 10.19 -5.07 5.72
C ASP A 170 9.17 -5.36 4.61
N VAL A 171 9.61 -5.21 3.37
CA VAL A 171 8.76 -5.39 2.18
C VAL A 171 9.02 -6.68 1.42
N ARG A 172 9.89 -7.56 1.95
CA ARG A 172 10.30 -8.80 1.25
C ARG A 172 9.14 -9.76 1.00
N GLY A 173 8.09 -9.72 1.85
CA GLY A 173 6.88 -10.55 1.69
C GLY A 173 5.83 -9.96 0.75
N VAL A 174 5.97 -8.69 0.35
CA VAL A 174 4.93 -7.98 -0.39
C VAL A 174 4.92 -8.39 -1.86
N THR A 175 3.76 -8.77 -2.35
CA THR A 175 3.55 -9.15 -3.76
C THR A 175 2.85 -8.05 -4.57
N SER A 176 2.14 -7.13 -3.90
CA SER A 176 1.43 -6.04 -4.58
C SER A 176 1.69 -4.69 -3.94
N PHE A 177 2.26 -3.78 -4.73
CA PHE A 177 2.37 -2.34 -4.47
C PHE A 177 1.53 -1.54 -5.48
N ASN A 178 0.57 -2.19 -6.15
CA ASN A 178 -0.23 -1.57 -7.19
C ASN A 178 -0.84 -0.26 -6.68
N SER A 179 -0.54 0.86 -7.35
CA SER A 179 -1.05 2.20 -7.02
C SER A 179 -0.75 2.68 -5.58
N MET A 180 0.23 2.11 -4.87
CA MET A 180 0.44 2.37 -3.44
C MET A 180 0.51 3.86 -3.10
N PHE A 181 1.23 4.65 -3.88
CA PHE A 181 1.38 6.11 -3.72
C PHE A 181 0.76 6.89 -4.88
N ALA A 182 -0.17 6.29 -5.62
CA ALA A 182 -0.79 6.97 -6.75
C ALA A 182 -1.50 8.25 -6.29
N ASN A 183 -1.13 9.39 -6.89
CA ASN A 183 -1.61 10.72 -6.54
C ASN A 183 -1.36 11.15 -5.07
N ALA A 184 -0.42 10.52 -4.37
CA ALA A 184 0.07 10.99 -3.07
C ALA A 184 1.02 12.17 -3.28
N GLY A 185 0.46 13.36 -3.51
CA GLY A 185 1.18 14.52 -4.04
C GLY A 185 2.30 15.05 -3.14
N SER A 186 2.23 14.84 -1.82
CA SER A 186 3.26 15.29 -0.87
C SER A 186 4.36 14.26 -0.64
N PHE A 187 4.14 13.00 -1.01
CA PHE A 187 5.04 11.91 -0.65
C PHE A 187 6.43 12.06 -1.27
N ASP A 188 7.45 12.11 -0.43
CA ASP A 188 8.87 12.06 -0.77
C ASP A 188 9.66 11.31 0.32
N GLY A 189 9.05 10.29 0.96
CA GLY A 189 9.69 9.41 1.95
C GLY A 189 10.85 8.62 1.37
N ASP A 190 11.84 8.29 2.19
CA ASP A 190 12.99 7.50 1.74
C ASP A 190 12.61 6.01 1.63
N LEU A 191 12.73 5.45 0.43
CA LEU A 191 12.48 4.05 0.11
C LEU A 191 13.76 3.35 -0.40
N THR A 192 14.91 4.01 -0.34
CA THR A 192 16.17 3.47 -0.88
C THR A 192 16.65 2.23 -0.14
N THR A 193 16.20 2.05 1.11
CA THR A 193 16.54 0.93 2.00
C THR A 193 15.65 -0.31 1.80
N TRP A 194 14.55 -0.20 1.03
CA TRP A 194 13.67 -1.34 0.79
C TRP A 194 14.39 -2.48 0.08
N ASP A 195 14.36 -3.66 0.69
CA ASP A 195 14.88 -4.89 0.08
C ASP A 195 13.84 -5.50 -0.86
N MET A 196 14.00 -5.23 -2.15
CA MET A 196 13.11 -5.70 -3.21
C MET A 196 13.57 -7.04 -3.82
N SER A 197 14.60 -7.70 -3.25
CA SER A 197 15.20 -8.90 -3.83
C SER A 197 14.26 -10.10 -3.95
N GLN A 198 13.17 -10.11 -3.19
CA GLN A 198 12.16 -11.16 -3.25
C GLN A 198 10.97 -10.80 -4.13
N PHE A 199 10.82 -9.52 -4.54
CA PHE A 199 9.74 -9.12 -5.42
C PHE A 199 9.90 -9.78 -6.80
N GLY A 200 8.85 -10.44 -7.25
CA GLY A 200 8.84 -11.18 -8.51
C GLY A 200 9.39 -12.61 -8.43
N VAL A 201 10.03 -13.00 -7.31
CA VAL A 201 10.51 -14.37 -7.12
C VAL A 201 9.34 -15.28 -6.74
N CYS A 202 9.04 -16.25 -7.60
CA CYS A 202 7.95 -17.20 -7.33
C CYS A 202 8.29 -18.13 -6.17
N PRO A 203 7.46 -18.21 -5.12
CA PRO A 203 7.62 -19.23 -4.10
C PRO A 203 7.53 -20.63 -4.71
N SER A 204 8.38 -21.56 -4.26
CA SER A 204 8.50 -22.91 -4.84
C SER A 204 7.21 -23.74 -4.74
N ASP A 205 6.32 -23.42 -3.81
CA ASP A 205 5.01 -24.06 -3.64
C ASP A 205 3.91 -23.40 -4.48
N GLN A 206 4.21 -22.30 -5.19
CA GLN A 206 3.34 -21.55 -6.06
C GLN A 206 3.65 -21.74 -7.55
N THR A 207 4.67 -22.54 -7.87
CA THR A 207 5.02 -22.86 -9.26
C THR A 207 4.18 -24.03 -9.77
N TYR A 208 3.79 -23.98 -11.05
CA TYR A 208 3.13 -25.08 -11.74
C TYR A 208 3.54 -25.09 -13.21
N THR A 209 3.45 -26.27 -13.84
CA THR A 209 3.72 -26.39 -15.27
C THR A 209 2.45 -26.09 -16.06
N GLY A 210 2.53 -25.14 -16.97
CA GLY A 210 1.43 -24.71 -17.81
C GLY A 210 1.81 -24.49 -19.26
N SER A 211 0.98 -23.77 -19.98
CA SER A 211 1.27 -23.34 -21.36
C SER A 211 1.06 -21.83 -21.48
N ARG A 212 1.97 -21.17 -22.17
CA ARG A 212 1.91 -19.73 -22.44
C ARG A 212 1.80 -19.48 -23.93
N TYR A 213 0.97 -18.49 -24.31
CA TYR A 213 0.94 -18.00 -25.70
C TYR A 213 2.04 -16.95 -25.88
N ASP A 214 2.97 -17.22 -26.79
CA ASP A 214 3.96 -16.24 -27.21
C ASP A 214 3.36 -15.34 -28.30
N GLY A 215 3.15 -14.07 -27.94
CA GLY A 215 2.54 -13.07 -28.83
C GLY A 215 3.45 -12.67 -30.00
N GLU A 216 4.76 -12.86 -29.90
CA GLU A 216 5.72 -12.53 -30.97
C GLU A 216 5.80 -13.63 -32.02
N THR A 217 5.96 -14.85 -31.58
CA THR A 217 6.02 -16.02 -32.50
C THR A 217 4.63 -16.47 -32.94
N GLY A 218 3.57 -16.07 -32.22
CA GLY A 218 2.20 -16.51 -32.45
C GLY A 218 1.98 -17.98 -32.13
N GLN A 219 2.82 -18.57 -31.28
CA GLN A 219 2.78 -19.98 -30.92
C GLN A 219 2.50 -20.18 -29.42
N TRP A 220 2.10 -21.39 -29.04
CA TRP A 220 1.97 -21.80 -27.67
C TRP A 220 3.24 -22.51 -27.22
N ASP A 221 3.88 -21.99 -26.16
CA ASP A 221 4.91 -22.72 -25.44
C ASP A 221 4.22 -23.63 -24.40
N TYR A 222 4.58 -24.89 -24.43
CA TYR A 222 4.05 -25.90 -23.53
C TYR A 222 5.13 -26.32 -22.53
N GLU A 223 4.68 -26.70 -21.33
CA GLU A 223 5.59 -27.13 -20.25
C GLU A 223 6.49 -26.00 -19.71
N VAL A 224 6.00 -24.75 -19.71
CA VAL A 224 6.68 -23.64 -19.03
C VAL A 224 6.34 -23.64 -17.54
N GLU A 225 7.32 -23.31 -16.71
CA GLU A 225 7.09 -23.10 -15.28
C GLU A 225 6.43 -21.74 -15.09
N LEU A 226 5.24 -21.75 -14.51
CA LEU A 226 4.41 -20.57 -14.27
C LEU A 226 4.28 -20.34 -12.76
N CYS A 227 4.06 -19.08 -12.37
CA CYS A 227 3.82 -18.67 -11.01
C CYS A 227 2.34 -18.35 -10.77
N SER A 228 1.74 -18.92 -9.72
CA SER A 228 0.39 -18.56 -9.33
C SER A 228 0.33 -17.25 -8.53
N THR A 229 1.47 -16.78 -8.02
CA THR A 229 1.58 -15.49 -7.33
C THR A 229 1.61 -14.37 -8.36
N TYR A 230 0.74 -13.39 -8.20
CA TYR A 230 0.72 -12.18 -9.02
C TYR A 230 1.52 -11.07 -8.35
N PHE A 231 2.55 -10.57 -9.04
CA PHE A 231 3.36 -9.44 -8.58
C PHE A 231 2.95 -8.17 -9.34
N SER A 232 2.78 -7.05 -8.65
CA SER A 232 2.41 -5.79 -9.29
C SER A 232 2.94 -4.56 -8.57
N MET A 233 3.52 -3.64 -9.34
CA MET A 233 3.84 -2.25 -8.98
C MET A 233 3.16 -1.27 -9.95
N ASN A 234 2.10 -1.70 -10.64
CA ASN A 234 1.42 -0.85 -11.62
C ASN A 234 1.01 0.46 -10.96
N SER A 235 1.32 1.58 -11.62
CA SER A 235 0.96 2.93 -11.18
C SER A 235 1.42 3.30 -9.76
N MET A 236 2.44 2.61 -9.19
CA MET A 236 2.83 2.78 -7.78
C MET A 236 3.08 4.23 -7.39
N PHE A 237 3.72 5.02 -8.25
CA PHE A 237 4.02 6.43 -8.07
C PHE A 237 3.29 7.34 -9.07
N SER A 238 2.27 6.84 -9.78
CA SER A 238 1.53 7.63 -10.75
C SER A 238 0.94 8.88 -10.09
N GLY A 239 1.26 10.08 -10.58
CA GLY A 239 0.80 11.34 -9.99
C GLY A 239 1.43 11.71 -8.63
N ALA A 240 2.42 10.96 -8.12
CA ALA A 240 3.20 11.33 -6.94
C ALA A 240 4.19 12.45 -7.30
N THR A 241 3.70 13.66 -7.38
CA THR A 241 4.40 14.80 -8.02
C THR A 241 5.66 15.24 -7.28
N ASN A 242 5.77 14.99 -5.97
CA ASN A 242 6.93 15.34 -5.16
C ASN A 242 7.94 14.21 -4.99
N PHE A 243 7.55 12.97 -5.28
CA PHE A 243 8.47 11.83 -5.13
C PHE A 243 9.72 12.03 -5.98
N SER A 244 10.88 12.02 -5.34
CA SER A 244 12.15 12.36 -5.99
C SER A 244 13.32 11.47 -5.57
N LYS A 245 13.09 10.40 -4.81
CA LYS A 245 14.15 9.53 -4.28
C LYS A 245 14.75 8.64 -5.34
N ASP A 246 16.03 8.35 -5.18
CA ASP A 246 16.75 7.43 -6.07
C ASP A 246 16.47 5.98 -5.69
N ILE A 247 15.57 5.35 -6.40
CA ILE A 247 15.24 3.92 -6.26
C ILE A 247 15.84 3.06 -7.37
N THR A 248 16.76 3.61 -8.17
CA THR A 248 17.45 2.85 -9.22
C THR A 248 18.32 1.72 -8.65
N GLY A 249 18.65 1.79 -7.36
CA GLY A 249 19.37 0.76 -6.63
C GLY A 249 18.53 -0.43 -6.16
N TRP A 250 17.21 -0.41 -6.33
CA TRP A 250 16.37 -1.54 -5.92
C TRP A 250 16.77 -2.82 -6.66
N ASN A 251 17.09 -3.86 -5.90
CA ASN A 251 17.42 -5.18 -6.45
C ASN A 251 16.13 -5.98 -6.62
N ILE A 252 15.40 -5.71 -7.71
CA ILE A 252 14.20 -6.47 -8.05
C ILE A 252 14.64 -7.76 -8.75
N GLY A 253 14.17 -8.91 -8.26
CA GLY A 253 14.45 -10.21 -8.85
C GLY A 253 13.85 -10.35 -10.26
N GLU A 254 14.22 -11.44 -10.95
CA GLU A 254 13.54 -11.80 -12.20
C GLU A 254 12.06 -12.04 -11.88
N VAL A 255 11.17 -11.22 -12.46
CA VAL A 255 9.74 -11.35 -12.20
C VAL A 255 9.24 -12.64 -12.83
N ALA A 256 8.75 -13.55 -11.99
CA ALA A 256 8.24 -14.81 -12.45
C ALA A 256 7.04 -14.62 -13.40
N VAL A 257 7.05 -15.38 -14.48
CA VAL A 257 5.97 -15.34 -15.47
C VAL A 257 4.71 -15.94 -14.89
N SER A 258 3.64 -15.18 -14.88
CA SER A 258 2.28 -15.65 -14.55
C SER A 258 1.47 -15.78 -15.83
N ASP A 259 0.60 -16.77 -15.92
CA ASP A 259 -0.34 -16.93 -17.04
C ASP A 259 -1.40 -15.81 -17.12
N MET A 260 -1.53 -15.02 -16.03
CA MET A 260 -2.42 -13.86 -15.97
C MET A 260 -1.76 -12.54 -16.39
N MET A 261 -0.46 -12.52 -16.68
CA MET A 261 0.24 -11.29 -17.08
C MET A 261 -0.04 -10.97 -18.56
N TYR A 262 -1.10 -10.24 -18.83
CA TYR A 262 -1.32 -9.55 -20.10
C TYR A 262 -0.63 -8.17 -20.15
N GLU A 263 -0.21 -7.64 -19.00
CA GLU A 263 0.43 -6.32 -18.87
C GLU A 263 1.67 -6.43 -17.98
N SER A 264 2.65 -5.54 -18.20
CA SER A 264 3.82 -5.43 -17.35
C SER A 264 3.43 -5.16 -15.88
N PRO A 265 4.08 -5.80 -14.91
CA PRO A 265 3.86 -5.50 -13.48
C PRO A 265 4.29 -4.09 -13.08
N PHE A 266 4.88 -3.30 -13.98
CA PHE A 266 5.37 -1.94 -13.77
C PHE A 266 4.63 -0.91 -14.64
N TYR A 267 3.49 -1.29 -15.23
CA TYR A 267 2.74 -0.40 -16.13
C TYR A 267 2.37 0.92 -15.43
N GLY A 268 2.71 2.03 -16.07
CA GLY A 268 2.36 3.38 -15.59
C GLY A 268 2.98 3.79 -14.25
N MET A 269 4.02 3.07 -13.77
CA MET A 269 4.58 3.22 -12.42
C MET A 269 4.93 4.66 -12.05
N PHE A 270 5.45 5.45 -13.00
CA PHE A 270 5.88 6.83 -12.79
C PHE A 270 5.11 7.85 -13.64
N THR A 271 3.94 7.48 -14.16
CA THR A 271 3.09 8.41 -14.94
C THR A 271 2.83 9.66 -14.11
N ASP A 272 3.12 10.85 -14.65
CA ASP A 272 2.96 12.14 -13.96
C ASP A 272 3.73 12.31 -12.62
N ALA A 273 4.68 11.42 -12.29
CA ALA A 273 5.62 11.58 -11.18
C ALA A 273 6.70 12.62 -11.54
N THR A 274 6.32 13.89 -11.59
CA THR A 274 7.12 14.95 -12.26
C THR A 274 8.47 15.21 -11.61
N ALA A 275 8.60 15.12 -10.29
CA ALA A 275 9.88 15.32 -9.60
C ALA A 275 10.84 14.15 -9.90
N TRP A 276 10.35 12.92 -9.93
CA TRP A 276 11.16 11.74 -10.26
C TRP A 276 11.57 11.76 -11.75
N THR A 277 10.62 11.90 -12.64
CA THR A 277 10.86 11.89 -14.10
C THR A 277 11.73 13.06 -14.58
N SER A 278 11.89 14.11 -13.78
CA SER A 278 12.86 15.19 -14.06
C SER A 278 14.32 14.79 -13.79
N LYS A 279 14.56 13.74 -13.03
CA LYS A 279 15.90 13.28 -12.61
C LYS A 279 16.25 11.92 -13.21
N TYR A 280 15.26 11.05 -13.36
CA TYR A 280 15.44 9.66 -13.75
C TYR A 280 14.62 9.33 -14.99
N THR A 281 15.06 8.32 -15.70
CA THR A 281 14.35 7.80 -16.89
C THR A 281 13.89 6.37 -16.60
N ASN A 282 12.63 6.09 -16.88
CA ASN A 282 12.09 4.75 -16.89
C ASN A 282 12.07 4.24 -18.33
N CYS A 283 13.05 3.46 -18.70
CA CYS A 283 13.18 2.86 -20.05
C CYS A 283 12.50 1.49 -20.16
N GLY A 284 11.85 1.04 -19.10
CA GLY A 284 11.20 -0.27 -19.04
C GLY A 284 9.77 -0.26 -19.56
N TYR A 285 8.85 -0.58 -18.72
CA TYR A 285 7.50 -0.99 -19.06
C TYR A 285 6.44 0.13 -19.10
N ASP A 286 6.82 1.40 -19.10
CA ASP A 286 5.85 2.50 -19.20
C ASP A 286 5.55 2.84 -20.66
N THR A 287 4.33 2.51 -21.13
CA THR A 287 3.89 2.80 -22.49
C THR A 287 3.60 4.30 -22.75
N SER A 288 3.59 5.14 -21.72
CA SER A 288 3.47 6.61 -21.84
C SER A 288 4.80 7.27 -22.17
N PHE A 289 5.89 6.51 -22.17
CA PHE A 289 7.25 6.98 -22.33
C PHE A 289 7.61 7.27 -23.82
N ASP A 290 8.39 8.34 -24.07
CA ASP A 290 8.94 8.63 -25.40
C ASP A 290 10.19 7.75 -25.66
N PRO A 291 10.10 6.74 -26.55
CA PRO A 291 11.20 5.81 -26.82
C PRO A 291 12.46 6.49 -27.38
N GLY A 292 12.40 7.77 -27.72
CA GLY A 292 13.54 8.51 -28.28
C GLY A 292 14.62 8.89 -27.27
N THR A 293 14.37 8.76 -25.97
CA THR A 293 15.29 9.21 -24.90
C THR A 293 16.11 8.07 -24.28
N CYS A 294 15.70 6.82 -24.46
CA CYS A 294 16.43 5.66 -23.94
C CYS A 294 17.40 5.11 -24.99
N THR A 295 18.67 4.96 -24.61
CA THR A 295 19.71 4.41 -25.48
C THR A 295 19.97 2.95 -25.13
N GLY A 296 19.40 2.01 -25.90
CA GLY A 296 19.65 0.56 -25.76
C GLY A 296 18.52 -0.30 -26.27
N ASP A 297 18.81 -1.58 -26.48
CA ASP A 297 17.88 -2.57 -27.04
C ASP A 297 16.71 -2.96 -26.08
N MET A 298 16.47 -2.21 -25.04
CA MET A 298 15.47 -2.52 -24.00
C MET A 298 14.02 -2.48 -24.50
N TYR A 299 13.77 -1.88 -25.68
CA TYR A 299 12.47 -1.92 -26.35
C TYR A 299 12.34 -3.05 -27.37
N ALA A 300 13.45 -3.71 -27.70
CA ALA A 300 13.41 -4.76 -28.72
C ALA A 300 12.63 -5.99 -28.28
N ASP A 301 12.43 -6.12 -26.96
CA ASP A 301 11.77 -7.28 -26.39
C ASP A 301 10.88 -6.89 -25.18
N SER A 302 9.70 -6.33 -25.47
CA SER A 302 8.64 -6.20 -24.45
C SER A 302 8.16 -7.57 -23.93
N THR A 303 8.65 -8.65 -24.51
CA THR A 303 8.40 -10.05 -24.14
C THR A 303 9.59 -10.69 -23.44
N ASP A 304 10.79 -10.07 -23.45
CA ASP A 304 11.88 -10.55 -22.60
C ASP A 304 11.64 -10.13 -21.14
N LEU A 305 10.79 -10.88 -20.49
CA LEU A 305 10.51 -10.78 -19.04
C LEU A 305 11.76 -11.05 -18.18
N ASN A 306 12.87 -11.48 -18.81
CA ASN A 306 14.18 -11.65 -18.17
C ASN A 306 15.01 -10.36 -18.19
N ALA A 307 14.60 -9.31 -18.91
CA ALA A 307 15.18 -7.99 -18.78
C ALA A 307 14.63 -7.35 -17.48
N GLY A 308 15.22 -7.71 -16.38
CA GLY A 308 14.80 -7.23 -15.05
C GLY A 308 14.79 -5.70 -14.95
N PRO A 309 13.88 -5.14 -14.11
CA PRO A 309 13.67 -3.69 -13.92
C PRO A 309 14.93 -2.86 -13.61
N PRO A 310 15.98 -3.38 -12.93
CA PRO A 310 17.14 -2.56 -12.60
C PRO A 310 17.88 -1.97 -13.81
N ARG A 311 17.69 -2.53 -15.00
CA ARG A 311 18.28 -2.00 -16.24
C ARG A 311 17.41 -0.94 -16.92
N ALA A 312 16.16 -0.80 -16.48
CA ALA A 312 15.20 0.11 -17.07
C ALA A 312 15.24 1.52 -16.47
N TRP A 313 15.84 1.70 -15.30
CA TRP A 313 15.84 2.97 -14.59
C TRP A 313 17.24 3.60 -14.64
N GLU A 314 17.33 4.73 -15.33
CA GLU A 314 18.58 5.46 -15.52
C GLU A 314 18.47 6.89 -15.00
N ARG A 315 19.53 7.37 -14.35
CA ARG A 315 19.63 8.76 -13.94
C ARG A 315 20.03 9.62 -15.14
N GLN A 316 19.24 10.64 -15.49
CA GLN A 316 19.43 11.49 -16.66
C GLN A 316 20.70 12.35 -16.61
N ASP A 317 21.24 12.64 -15.42
CA ASP A 317 22.42 13.47 -15.21
C ASP A 317 23.74 12.69 -15.11
N CYS A 318 23.71 11.37 -15.25
CA CYS A 318 24.88 10.52 -15.35
C CYS A 318 25.44 10.51 -16.77
N ASP A 319 26.08 11.60 -17.20
CA ASP A 319 26.86 11.63 -18.43
C ASP A 319 28.26 11.07 -18.17
N ALA A 320 28.55 9.90 -18.71
CA ALA A 320 29.84 9.21 -18.61
C ALA A 320 31.02 10.04 -19.21
N SER A 321 30.74 11.13 -19.93
CA SER A 321 31.74 12.03 -20.50
C SER A 321 32.09 13.24 -19.61
N ALA A 322 31.27 13.53 -18.59
CA ALA A 322 31.49 14.62 -17.67
C ALA A 322 32.26 14.14 -16.42
N ALA A 323 33.55 14.31 -16.40
CA ALA A 323 34.32 14.12 -15.17
C ALA A 323 33.83 15.12 -14.10
N PRO A 324 33.48 14.69 -12.88
CA PRO A 324 32.96 15.57 -11.84
C PRO A 324 34.01 16.61 -11.45
N GLU A 325 33.70 17.88 -11.63
CA GLU A 325 34.60 18.98 -11.23
C GLU A 325 34.61 19.21 -9.70
N ASN A 326 33.75 18.60 -8.91
CA ASN A 326 33.66 18.80 -7.47
C ASN A 326 33.24 17.53 -6.71
N GLY A 327 34.07 16.54 -6.59
CA GLY A 327 34.14 15.58 -5.47
C GLY A 327 32.85 14.86 -4.97
N ASP A 328 31.70 15.10 -5.57
CA ASP A 328 30.43 14.46 -5.20
C ASP A 328 30.13 13.34 -6.23
N VAL A 329 30.85 12.23 -6.05
CA VAL A 329 30.78 11.04 -6.93
C VAL A 329 29.84 9.97 -6.37
N GLY A 330 28.91 10.37 -5.46
CA GLY A 330 28.18 9.39 -4.64
C GLY A 330 27.39 8.36 -5.45
N ASP A 331 26.75 8.71 -6.56
CA ASP A 331 25.71 7.84 -7.13
C ASP A 331 25.97 7.27 -8.52
N CYS A 332 26.75 7.92 -9.37
CA CYS A 332 26.99 7.43 -10.73
C CYS A 332 28.03 6.32 -10.84
N THR A 333 28.85 6.07 -9.84
CA THR A 333 29.92 5.06 -9.86
C THR A 333 29.36 3.63 -9.87
N ALA A 334 28.28 3.40 -9.14
CA ALA A 334 27.63 2.08 -9.09
C ALA A 334 26.95 1.71 -10.42
N PHE A 335 26.53 2.72 -11.18
CA PHE A 335 25.95 2.58 -12.50
C PHE A 335 27.01 2.19 -13.56
N LEU A 336 28.16 2.83 -13.53
CA LEU A 336 29.25 2.55 -14.50
C LEU A 336 29.91 1.18 -14.29
N GLU A 337 29.90 0.64 -13.07
CA GLU A 337 30.45 -0.68 -12.76
C GLU A 337 29.56 -1.85 -13.22
N ARG A 338 28.22 -1.64 -13.31
CA ARG A 338 27.28 -2.66 -13.79
C ARG A 338 27.19 -2.81 -15.31
N GLY A 339 27.68 -1.83 -16.05
CA GLY A 339 27.74 -1.87 -17.53
C GLY A 339 29.01 -2.51 -18.09
N ALA A 340 29.89 -3.06 -17.24
CA ALA A 340 31.19 -3.61 -17.63
C ALA A 340 31.30 -5.14 -17.41
N GLU A 341 30.25 -5.83 -16.98
CA GLU A 341 30.10 -7.29 -16.97
C GLU A 341 29.02 -7.69 -17.98
#